data_dd81fcabf56a2c3ef092874765e8b607
#
_entry.id   dd81fcabf56a2c3ef092874765e8b607
#
_cell.length_a   1.000
_cell.length_b   1.000
_cell.length_c   1.000
_cell.angle_alpha   90.00
_cell.angle_beta   90.00
_cell.angle_gamma   90.00
#
_symmetry.space_group_name_H-M   'P 1'
#
loop_
_entity.id
_entity.type
_entity.pdbx_description
1 polymer ?
#
loop_
_entity_poly.entity_id
_entity_poly.type
_entity_poly.pdbx_seq_one_letter_code
_entity_poly.pdbx_strand_id
1 'polypeptide(L)'
;MTALEIPPQTNGRIMVVDDNPDNLKLLEGMLRQSGYEVRSFPLGRLALASALQAPPDLILLDVNMPEMNGYEVCQRLKSSEELSDIPVLFISALDQTRDKLEGFRAGGRDYISKPFHFEEVNARVETHLRLRRAQLAEQELLERTLNGAIQALMEVVHSAFPELKARTSAIQSYAHWMAVKLSLNDPWLFDLAGMLSLIGCIALPEEVFQRAYRAEAVSTQEEEMFRAHPESGARLLAHIPRLEPVAEMIRRQQCPGKEAEQIGERVLFCAVELDRLVYAGTAFGQALEQMKKKRDRFEPGIVDALKDYVPDAVEFHHEALLIRQLVAGMILEDDVFSESTKLLILKKGAVLSDTWIERLANFATCQGIKEPLGVQVPGSPRAAVFKGPYRPSAWSMEMGNRNK
;
A
#
# COMPACT_ATOMS: atom_id res chain seq x y z
N MET A 1 -5.06 -34.87 18.54
CA MET A 1 -4.63 -33.48 18.80
C MET A 1 -3.15 -33.40 18.46
N THR A 2 -2.83 -33.08 17.23
CA THR A 2 -1.45 -32.92 16.74
C THR A 2 -1.05 -31.48 17.00
N ALA A 3 -0.04 -31.30 17.88
CA ALA A 3 0.53 -29.99 18.16
C ALA A 3 1.09 -29.42 16.83
N LEU A 4 0.61 -28.25 16.42
CA LEU A 4 1.23 -27.45 15.39
C LEU A 4 2.60 -27.02 15.93
N GLU A 5 3.66 -27.63 15.42
CA GLU A 5 5.03 -27.19 15.65
C GLU A 5 5.16 -25.78 15.07
N ILE A 6 5.30 -24.79 15.94
CA ILE A 6 5.70 -23.44 15.56
C ILE A 6 7.13 -23.57 15.02
N PRO A 7 7.39 -23.18 13.75
CA PRO A 7 8.74 -23.24 13.21
C PRO A 7 9.67 -22.39 14.09
N PRO A 8 10.90 -22.84 14.37
CA PRO A 8 11.84 -22.10 15.20
C PRO A 8 12.06 -20.72 14.61
N GLN A 9 11.93 -19.68 15.42
CA GLN A 9 12.27 -18.30 15.02
C GLN A 9 13.72 -18.28 14.60
N THR A 10 13.97 -18.13 13.31
CA THR A 10 15.33 -17.99 12.78
C THR A 10 15.82 -16.56 13.03
N ASN A 11 17.08 -16.43 13.45
CA ASN A 11 17.71 -15.11 13.66
C ASN A 11 17.91 -14.31 12.33
N GLY A 12 17.51 -14.87 11.20
CA GLY A 12 17.58 -14.26 9.86
C GLY A 12 18.09 -15.25 8.81
N ARG A 13 17.91 -14.89 7.54
CA ARG A 13 18.33 -15.69 6.38
C ARG A 13 19.61 -15.12 5.81
N ILE A 14 20.67 -15.89 5.81
CA ILE A 14 22.00 -15.48 5.34
C ILE A 14 22.34 -16.28 4.08
N MET A 15 22.80 -15.58 3.06
CA MET A 15 23.38 -16.19 1.86
C MET A 15 24.90 -16.14 1.96
N VAL A 16 25.56 -17.27 1.71
CA VAL A 16 27.03 -17.37 1.66
C VAL A 16 27.44 -17.76 0.25
N VAL A 17 28.37 -17.02 -0.32
CA VAL A 17 28.87 -17.26 -1.69
C VAL A 17 30.39 -17.30 -1.64
N ASP A 18 30.98 -18.48 -1.90
CA ASP A 18 32.43 -18.71 -1.90
C ASP A 18 32.70 -19.95 -2.79
N ASP A 19 33.66 -19.93 -3.68
CA ASP A 19 33.96 -21.03 -4.58
C ASP A 19 34.64 -22.23 -3.87
N ASN A 20 35.19 -21.99 -2.68
CA ASN A 20 35.81 -23.03 -1.87
C ASN A 20 34.77 -23.74 -0.96
N PRO A 21 34.54 -25.04 -1.16
CA PRO A 21 33.54 -25.79 -0.40
C PRO A 21 33.87 -25.90 1.11
N ASP A 22 35.14 -25.81 1.51
CA ASP A 22 35.50 -25.83 2.92
C ASP A 22 35.15 -24.53 3.62
N ASN A 23 35.31 -23.39 2.95
CA ASN A 23 34.85 -22.10 3.44
C ASN A 23 33.31 -22.08 3.60
N LEU A 24 32.57 -22.60 2.61
CA LEU A 24 31.11 -22.69 2.70
C LEU A 24 30.66 -23.52 3.91
N LYS A 25 31.25 -24.71 4.11
CA LYS A 25 30.93 -25.56 5.26
C LYS A 25 31.24 -24.91 6.58
N LEU A 26 32.41 -24.25 6.67
CA LEU A 26 32.85 -23.60 7.90
C LEU A 26 31.92 -22.43 8.27
N LEU A 27 31.64 -21.53 7.33
CA LEU A 27 30.75 -20.40 7.53
C LEU A 27 29.30 -20.85 7.82
N GLU A 28 28.82 -21.86 7.08
CA GLU A 28 27.51 -22.43 7.31
C GLU A 28 27.38 -23.01 8.73
N GLY A 29 28.40 -23.74 9.20
CA GLY A 29 28.48 -24.26 10.56
C GLY A 29 28.42 -23.17 11.61
N MET A 30 29.26 -22.13 11.46
CA MET A 30 29.31 -20.97 12.36
C MET A 30 27.97 -20.24 12.47
N LEU A 31 27.38 -19.95 11.34
CA LEU A 31 26.13 -19.16 11.28
C LEU A 31 24.92 -19.95 11.76
N ARG A 32 24.83 -21.25 11.42
CA ARG A 32 23.78 -22.15 11.94
C ARG A 32 23.86 -22.32 13.45
N GLN A 33 25.07 -22.36 14.02
CA GLN A 33 25.28 -22.41 15.46
C GLN A 33 24.71 -21.15 16.16
N SER A 34 24.73 -20.01 15.47
CA SER A 34 24.13 -18.75 15.93
C SER A 34 22.63 -18.62 15.62
N GLY A 35 21.95 -19.67 15.09
CA GLY A 35 20.52 -19.72 14.85
C GLY A 35 20.07 -19.07 13.53
N TYR A 36 20.98 -18.83 12.58
CA TYR A 36 20.64 -18.32 11.27
C TYR A 36 20.22 -19.44 10.29
N GLU A 37 19.29 -19.13 9.40
CA GLU A 37 19.04 -19.97 8.21
C GLU A 37 20.09 -19.63 7.15
N VAL A 38 20.86 -20.63 6.69
CA VAL A 38 21.98 -20.38 5.76
C VAL A 38 21.74 -21.12 4.45
N ARG A 39 21.93 -20.40 3.34
CA ARG A 39 21.97 -20.94 1.98
C ARG A 39 23.34 -20.64 1.39
N SER A 40 24.01 -21.68 0.92
CA SER A 40 25.40 -21.60 0.43
C SER A 40 25.46 -21.84 -1.07
N PHE A 41 26.23 -21.04 -1.79
CA PHE A 41 26.37 -21.11 -3.24
C PHE A 41 27.84 -21.06 -3.63
N PRO A 42 28.31 -21.99 -4.51
CA PRO A 42 29.68 -21.99 -4.99
C PRO A 42 29.94 -21.03 -6.16
N LEU A 43 28.90 -20.39 -6.71
CA LEU A 43 29.00 -19.55 -7.92
C LEU A 43 28.08 -18.33 -7.79
N GLY A 44 28.60 -17.15 -8.13
CA GLY A 44 27.86 -15.90 -8.10
C GLY A 44 26.55 -15.89 -8.90
N ARG A 45 26.53 -16.54 -10.08
CA ARG A 45 25.33 -16.63 -10.92
C ARG A 45 24.18 -17.40 -10.25
N LEU A 46 24.50 -18.45 -9.48
CA LEU A 46 23.49 -19.23 -8.73
C LEU A 46 22.95 -18.43 -7.55
N ALA A 47 23.84 -17.72 -6.87
CA ALA A 47 23.46 -16.81 -5.78
C ALA A 47 22.51 -15.71 -6.26
N LEU A 48 22.80 -15.06 -7.38
CA LEU A 48 21.93 -14.04 -7.98
C LEU A 48 20.55 -14.57 -8.33
N ALA A 49 20.48 -15.74 -8.99
CA ALA A 49 19.21 -16.37 -9.35
C ALA A 49 18.38 -16.75 -8.11
N SER A 50 19.04 -17.26 -7.06
CA SER A 50 18.38 -17.60 -5.80
C SER A 50 17.93 -16.36 -5.02
N ALA A 51 18.71 -15.27 -5.02
CA ALA A 51 18.37 -14.03 -4.35
C ALA A 51 17.11 -13.39 -4.92
N LEU A 52 16.89 -13.44 -6.23
CA LEU A 52 15.67 -12.94 -6.88
C LEU A 52 14.43 -13.77 -6.51
N GLN A 53 14.58 -15.07 -6.31
CA GLN A 53 13.45 -15.95 -5.94
C GLN A 53 13.09 -15.85 -4.44
N ALA A 54 14.12 -15.75 -3.59
CA ALA A 54 13.97 -15.71 -2.15
C ALA A 54 15.07 -14.82 -1.54
N PRO A 55 14.84 -13.51 -1.45
CA PRO A 55 15.81 -12.54 -0.96
C PRO A 55 16.32 -12.86 0.43
N PRO A 56 17.64 -12.90 0.67
CA PRO A 56 18.23 -13.09 1.99
C PRO A 56 18.21 -11.77 2.80
N ASP A 57 18.44 -11.87 4.10
CA ASP A 57 18.56 -10.70 4.96
C ASP A 57 19.98 -10.12 4.97
N LEU A 58 21.00 -10.92 4.62
CA LEU A 58 22.39 -10.53 4.50
C LEU A 58 23.13 -11.50 3.56
N ILE A 59 24.15 -10.99 2.85
CA ILE A 59 24.98 -11.79 1.96
C ILE A 59 26.43 -11.71 2.44
N LEU A 60 27.07 -12.87 2.64
CA LEU A 60 28.52 -13.02 2.77
C LEU A 60 29.06 -13.44 1.40
N LEU A 61 29.99 -12.67 0.84
CA LEU A 61 30.39 -12.80 -0.56
C LEU A 61 31.90 -12.81 -0.71
N ASP A 62 32.45 -13.94 -1.17
CA ASP A 62 33.87 -13.97 -1.49
C ASP A 62 34.21 -13.07 -2.68
N VAL A 63 35.35 -12.39 -2.57
CA VAL A 63 35.81 -11.48 -3.64
C VAL A 63 36.37 -12.27 -4.81
N ASN A 64 37.16 -13.32 -4.55
CA ASN A 64 37.93 -14.03 -5.56
C ASN A 64 37.22 -15.32 -5.99
N MET A 65 36.29 -15.22 -6.92
CA MET A 65 35.57 -16.37 -7.45
C MET A 65 35.78 -16.50 -8.98
N PRO A 66 35.73 -17.74 -9.53
CA PRO A 66 35.79 -17.97 -10.98
C PRO A 66 34.52 -17.43 -11.66
N GLU A 67 34.61 -17.20 -12.98
CA GLU A 67 33.55 -16.69 -13.86
C GLU A 67 33.10 -15.25 -13.55
N MET A 68 32.78 -14.95 -12.29
CA MET A 68 32.29 -13.65 -11.84
C MET A 68 32.83 -13.36 -10.44
N ASN A 69 33.59 -12.31 -10.30
CA ASN A 69 34.14 -11.92 -9.00
C ASN A 69 33.06 -11.33 -8.07
N GLY A 70 33.35 -11.26 -6.77
CA GLY A 70 32.39 -10.76 -5.77
C GLY A 70 31.95 -9.33 -6.01
N TYR A 71 32.80 -8.47 -6.55
CA TYR A 71 32.43 -7.08 -6.84
C TYR A 71 31.40 -6.99 -7.96
N GLU A 72 31.53 -7.80 -9.01
CA GLU A 72 30.57 -7.89 -10.10
C GLU A 72 29.21 -8.43 -9.61
N VAL A 73 29.21 -9.45 -8.74
CA VAL A 73 28.00 -9.98 -8.10
C VAL A 73 27.32 -8.88 -7.29
N CYS A 74 28.10 -8.15 -6.46
CA CYS A 74 27.57 -7.05 -5.64
C CYS A 74 26.96 -5.94 -6.50
N GLN A 75 27.62 -5.50 -7.56
CA GLN A 75 27.10 -4.49 -8.48
C GLN A 75 25.76 -4.92 -9.10
N ARG A 76 25.62 -6.18 -9.52
CA ARG A 76 24.34 -6.71 -10.05
C ARG A 76 23.25 -6.76 -9.01
N LEU A 77 23.56 -7.15 -7.76
CA LEU A 77 22.63 -7.07 -6.64
C LEU A 77 22.16 -5.64 -6.40
N LYS A 78 23.09 -4.68 -6.41
CA LYS A 78 22.80 -3.25 -6.18
C LYS A 78 22.08 -2.57 -7.34
N SER A 79 22.12 -3.14 -8.53
CA SER A 79 21.37 -2.67 -9.70
C SER A 79 19.93 -3.18 -9.73
N SER A 80 19.57 -4.13 -8.88
CA SER A 80 18.20 -4.63 -8.74
C SER A 80 17.48 -3.85 -7.66
N GLU A 81 16.32 -3.28 -7.95
CA GLU A 81 15.49 -2.52 -7.01
C GLU A 81 15.13 -3.36 -5.77
N GLU A 82 14.82 -4.64 -5.95
CA GLU A 82 14.43 -5.56 -4.87
C GLU A 82 15.61 -6.00 -3.98
N LEU A 83 16.84 -5.98 -4.50
CA LEU A 83 18.02 -6.52 -3.81
C LEU A 83 19.02 -5.44 -3.37
N SER A 84 18.82 -4.19 -3.80
CA SER A 84 19.76 -3.08 -3.57
C SER A 84 20.05 -2.83 -2.10
N ASP A 85 19.05 -2.98 -1.24
CA ASP A 85 19.16 -2.71 0.20
C ASP A 85 19.73 -3.84 1.04
N ILE A 86 19.91 -5.03 0.44
CA ILE A 86 20.47 -6.18 1.16
C ILE A 86 21.95 -5.90 1.50
N PRO A 87 22.37 -5.95 2.76
CA PRO A 87 23.76 -5.75 3.12
C PRO A 87 24.63 -6.89 2.56
N VAL A 88 25.72 -6.50 1.88
CA VAL A 88 26.74 -7.41 1.37
C VAL A 88 28.02 -7.18 2.18
N LEU A 89 28.52 -8.23 2.81
CA LEU A 89 29.78 -8.25 3.51
C LEU A 89 30.76 -9.07 2.67
N PHE A 90 31.84 -8.45 2.23
CA PHE A 90 32.84 -9.17 1.46
C PHE A 90 33.73 -10.04 2.35
N ILE A 91 34.10 -11.18 1.83
CA ILE A 91 35.09 -12.09 2.42
C ILE A 91 36.35 -11.96 1.59
N SER A 92 37.49 -11.67 2.22
CA SER A 92 38.74 -11.47 1.48
C SER A 92 39.95 -11.89 2.30
N ALA A 93 40.94 -12.41 1.61
CA ALA A 93 42.30 -12.61 2.18
C ALA A 93 43.16 -11.36 2.09
N LEU A 94 42.64 -10.26 1.51
CA LEU A 94 43.43 -9.10 1.13
C LEU A 94 43.41 -8.01 2.22
N ASP A 95 44.58 -7.66 2.71
CA ASP A 95 44.78 -6.57 3.67
C ASP A 95 45.05 -5.19 3.01
N GLN A 96 45.00 -5.14 1.66
CA GLN A 96 45.33 -3.91 0.95
C GLN A 96 44.15 -2.92 0.97
N THR A 97 44.44 -1.70 1.34
CA THR A 97 43.49 -0.58 1.42
C THR A 97 42.74 -0.34 0.07
N ARG A 98 43.40 -0.67 -1.05
CA ARG A 98 42.89 -0.45 -2.39
C ARG A 98 41.68 -1.37 -2.71
N ASP A 99 41.76 -2.62 -2.27
CA ASP A 99 40.71 -3.60 -2.50
C ASP A 99 39.47 -3.30 -1.65
N LYS A 100 39.65 -2.81 -0.43
CA LYS A 100 38.56 -2.34 0.42
C LYS A 100 37.81 -1.14 -0.17
N LEU A 101 38.50 -0.23 -0.82
CA LEU A 101 37.90 0.92 -1.52
C LEU A 101 37.06 0.47 -2.74
N GLU A 102 37.52 -0.55 -3.47
CA GLU A 102 36.80 -1.09 -4.61
C GLU A 102 35.48 -1.75 -4.21
N GLY A 103 35.46 -2.52 -3.14
CA GLY A 103 34.24 -3.12 -2.67
C GLY A 103 33.23 -2.15 -2.08
N PHE A 104 33.66 -1.09 -1.39
CA PHE A 104 32.74 -0.02 -0.99
C PHE A 104 32.13 0.69 -2.21
N ARG A 105 32.91 0.90 -3.28
CA ARG A 105 32.41 1.43 -4.56
C ARG A 105 31.45 0.48 -5.25
N ALA A 106 31.63 -0.84 -5.10
CA ALA A 106 30.71 -1.83 -5.60
C ALA A 106 29.39 -1.94 -4.80
N GLY A 107 29.30 -1.22 -3.65
CA GLY A 107 28.11 -1.20 -2.80
C GLY A 107 28.14 -2.14 -1.61
N GLY A 108 29.30 -2.75 -1.31
CA GLY A 108 29.51 -3.53 -0.09
C GLY A 108 29.46 -2.67 1.17
N ARG A 109 29.01 -3.26 2.27
CA ARG A 109 28.85 -2.57 3.55
C ARG A 109 29.99 -2.80 4.52
N ASP A 110 30.68 -3.95 4.43
CA ASP A 110 31.78 -4.31 5.33
C ASP A 110 32.62 -5.44 4.74
N TYR A 111 33.70 -5.83 5.48
CA TYR A 111 34.63 -6.88 5.13
C TYR A 111 34.87 -7.85 6.28
N ILE A 112 35.05 -9.12 5.95
CA ILE A 112 35.52 -10.17 6.87
C ILE A 112 36.82 -10.72 6.32
N SER A 113 37.88 -10.71 7.13
CA SER A 113 39.18 -11.23 6.71
C SER A 113 39.28 -12.74 6.87
N LYS A 114 39.98 -13.40 5.91
CA LYS A 114 40.40 -14.80 6.05
C LYS A 114 41.78 -14.79 6.82
N PRO A 115 41.98 -15.69 7.80
CA PRO A 115 41.13 -16.78 8.24
C PRO A 115 39.95 -16.34 9.09
N PHE A 116 38.81 -17.08 9.04
CA PHE A 116 37.60 -16.75 9.75
C PHE A 116 37.72 -17.00 11.27
N HIS A 117 37.33 -16.02 12.05
CA HIS A 117 37.11 -16.15 13.48
C HIS A 117 35.62 -16.07 13.78
N PHE A 118 35.08 -17.07 14.48
CA PHE A 118 33.65 -17.17 14.77
C PHE A 118 33.06 -15.89 15.38
N GLU A 119 33.77 -15.33 16.36
CA GLU A 119 33.35 -14.12 17.07
C GLU A 119 33.28 -12.90 16.15
N GLU A 120 34.25 -12.73 15.22
CA GLU A 120 34.26 -11.65 14.26
C GLU A 120 33.12 -11.79 13.23
N VAL A 121 32.97 -12.99 12.63
CA VAL A 121 31.90 -13.26 11.67
C VAL A 121 30.55 -12.98 12.30
N ASN A 122 30.29 -13.52 13.48
CA ASN A 122 29.03 -13.38 14.17
C ASN A 122 28.74 -11.94 14.56
N ALA A 123 29.71 -11.21 15.12
CA ALA A 123 29.54 -9.83 15.53
C ALA A 123 29.23 -8.89 14.34
N ARG A 124 29.88 -9.08 13.17
CA ARG A 124 29.62 -8.29 11.97
C ARG A 124 28.24 -8.60 11.38
N VAL A 125 27.91 -9.88 11.25
CA VAL A 125 26.60 -10.32 10.77
C VAL A 125 25.49 -9.77 11.64
N GLU A 126 25.57 -9.94 12.95
CA GLU A 126 24.59 -9.42 13.90
C GLU A 126 24.43 -7.89 13.80
N THR A 127 25.54 -7.17 13.71
CA THR A 127 25.53 -5.70 13.59
C THR A 127 24.79 -5.26 12.33
N HIS A 128 25.11 -5.83 11.18
CA HIS A 128 24.49 -5.43 9.92
C HIS A 128 23.03 -5.89 9.81
N LEU A 129 22.65 -7.04 10.36
CA LEU A 129 21.26 -7.46 10.45
C LEU A 129 20.44 -6.54 11.38
N ARG A 130 21.01 -6.14 12.52
CA ARG A 130 20.37 -5.19 13.44
C ARG A 130 20.15 -3.83 12.80
N LEU A 131 21.14 -3.30 12.08
CA LEU A 131 21.03 -2.04 11.35
C LEU A 131 19.93 -2.11 10.28
N ARG A 132 19.92 -3.20 9.49
CA ARG A 132 18.89 -3.40 8.47
C ARG A 132 17.50 -3.47 9.08
N ARG A 133 17.32 -4.25 10.16
CA ARG A 133 16.02 -4.35 10.85
C ARG A 133 15.56 -3.00 11.40
N ALA A 134 16.47 -2.22 11.95
CA ALA A 134 16.16 -0.88 12.45
C ALA A 134 15.71 0.05 11.31
N GLN A 135 16.38 0.02 10.15
CA GLN A 135 16.01 0.81 8.98
C GLN A 135 14.63 0.40 8.43
N LEU A 136 14.37 -0.91 8.31
CA LEU A 136 13.07 -1.41 7.86
C LEU A 136 11.94 -1.05 8.84
N ALA A 137 12.18 -1.18 10.15
CA ALA A 137 11.20 -0.82 11.17
C ALA A 137 10.92 0.71 11.20
N GLU A 138 11.94 1.53 11.00
CA GLU A 138 11.77 2.99 10.89
C GLU A 138 10.95 3.36 9.65
N GLN A 139 11.24 2.74 8.51
CA GLN A 139 10.49 2.95 7.28
C GLN A 139 9.02 2.54 7.46
N GLU A 140 8.76 1.36 8.00
CA GLU A 140 7.40 0.87 8.26
C GLU A 140 6.64 1.78 9.24
N LEU A 141 7.30 2.26 10.29
CA LEU A 141 6.70 3.20 11.25
C LEU A 141 6.30 4.51 10.56
N LEU A 142 7.18 5.06 9.72
CA LEU A 142 6.90 6.28 8.97
C LEU A 142 5.72 6.10 8.01
N GLU A 143 5.67 4.99 7.28
CA GLU A 143 4.57 4.67 6.36
C GLU A 143 3.23 4.51 7.12
N ARG A 144 3.24 3.77 8.22
CA ARG A 144 2.03 3.60 9.06
C ARG A 144 1.56 4.92 9.67
N THR A 145 2.49 5.75 10.13
CA THR A 145 2.15 7.06 10.72
C THR A 145 1.57 7.99 9.67
N LEU A 146 2.18 8.04 8.48
CA LEU A 146 1.69 8.84 7.36
C LEU A 146 0.29 8.39 6.93
N ASN A 147 0.10 7.09 6.70
CA ASN A 147 -1.19 6.53 6.32
C ASN A 147 -2.26 6.79 7.38
N GLY A 148 -1.96 6.58 8.66
CA GLY A 148 -2.89 6.85 9.75
C GLY A 148 -3.28 8.32 9.85
N ALA A 149 -2.33 9.24 9.68
CA ALA A 149 -2.61 10.67 9.68
C ALA A 149 -3.49 11.09 8.49
N ILE A 150 -3.23 10.56 7.30
CA ILE A 150 -4.03 10.82 6.10
C ILE A 150 -5.46 10.27 6.30
N GLN A 151 -5.60 9.05 6.80
CA GLN A 151 -6.92 8.46 7.08
C GLN A 151 -7.73 9.32 8.07
N ALA A 152 -7.11 9.77 9.17
CA ALA A 152 -7.77 10.63 10.15
C ALA A 152 -8.21 11.97 9.55
N LEU A 153 -7.37 12.60 8.71
CA LEU A 153 -7.72 13.81 7.97
C LEU A 153 -8.88 13.57 7.00
N MET A 154 -8.86 12.45 6.27
CA MET A 154 -9.93 12.11 5.34
C MET A 154 -11.24 11.80 6.03
N GLU A 155 -11.24 11.25 7.25
CA GLU A 155 -12.46 11.09 8.05
C GLU A 155 -13.11 12.44 8.37
N VAL A 156 -12.32 13.45 8.73
CA VAL A 156 -12.82 14.83 8.95
C VAL A 156 -13.43 15.38 7.66
N VAL A 157 -12.74 15.23 6.53
CA VAL A 157 -13.23 15.67 5.21
C VAL A 157 -14.52 14.95 4.85
N HIS A 158 -14.57 13.64 5.01
CA HIS A 158 -15.75 12.82 4.70
C HIS A 158 -16.93 13.11 5.63
N SER A 159 -16.68 13.56 6.87
CA SER A 159 -17.74 14.03 7.76
C SER A 159 -18.36 15.35 7.29
N ALA A 160 -17.56 16.21 6.66
CA ALA A 160 -18.04 17.47 6.10
C ALA A 160 -18.68 17.29 4.71
N PHE A 161 -18.20 16.32 3.94
CA PHE A 161 -18.60 16.03 2.56
C PHE A 161 -18.88 14.54 2.36
N PRO A 162 -20.03 14.00 2.83
CA PRO A 162 -20.33 12.56 2.78
C PRO A 162 -20.33 11.95 1.37
N GLU A 163 -20.70 12.70 0.36
CA GLU A 163 -20.70 12.29 -1.05
C GLU A 163 -19.29 11.91 -1.54
N LEU A 164 -18.26 12.62 -1.08
CA LEU A 164 -16.88 12.34 -1.46
C LEU A 164 -16.43 10.97 -0.92
N LYS A 165 -16.90 10.56 0.27
CA LYS A 165 -16.51 9.29 0.88
C LYS A 165 -16.80 8.10 -0.02
N ALA A 166 -18.03 8.00 -0.52
CA ALA A 166 -18.43 6.88 -1.37
C ALA A 166 -17.63 6.84 -2.67
N ARG A 167 -17.35 8.01 -3.27
CA ARG A 167 -16.61 8.12 -4.52
C ARG A 167 -15.13 7.78 -4.34
N THR A 168 -14.46 8.40 -3.36
CA THR A 168 -13.05 8.13 -3.09
C THR A 168 -12.80 6.68 -2.69
N SER A 169 -13.72 6.05 -1.93
CA SER A 169 -13.61 4.62 -1.59
C SER A 169 -13.72 3.71 -2.81
N ALA A 170 -14.62 4.01 -3.76
CA ALA A 170 -14.73 3.25 -5.00
C ALA A 170 -13.48 3.41 -5.87
N ILE A 171 -13.01 4.66 -6.07
CA ILE A 171 -11.80 4.96 -6.84
C ILE A 171 -10.58 4.27 -6.22
N GLN A 172 -10.43 4.30 -4.90
CA GLN A 172 -9.38 3.61 -4.17
C GLN A 172 -9.39 2.10 -4.47
N SER A 173 -10.56 1.47 -4.35
CA SER A 173 -10.70 0.03 -4.62
C SER A 173 -10.33 -0.34 -6.05
N TYR A 174 -10.73 0.47 -7.03
CA TYR A 174 -10.38 0.24 -8.44
C TYR A 174 -8.88 0.42 -8.69
N ALA A 175 -8.29 1.49 -8.16
CA ALA A 175 -6.86 1.78 -8.33
C ALA A 175 -5.98 0.70 -7.67
N HIS A 176 -6.31 0.30 -6.45
CA HIS A 176 -5.63 -0.80 -5.75
C HIS A 176 -5.69 -2.11 -6.54
N TRP A 177 -6.90 -2.51 -6.97
CA TRP A 177 -7.08 -3.73 -7.73
C TRP A 177 -6.25 -3.75 -9.01
N MET A 178 -6.27 -2.66 -9.77
CA MET A 178 -5.45 -2.53 -10.98
C MET A 178 -3.97 -2.60 -10.67
N ALA A 179 -3.49 -1.93 -9.62
CA ALA A 179 -2.09 -1.96 -9.22
C ALA A 179 -1.62 -3.37 -8.89
N VAL A 180 -2.41 -4.14 -8.13
CA VAL A 180 -2.11 -5.53 -7.78
C VAL A 180 -2.15 -6.44 -9.01
N LYS A 181 -3.18 -6.32 -9.86
CA LYS A 181 -3.30 -7.14 -11.08
C LYS A 181 -2.21 -6.91 -12.11
N LEU A 182 -1.73 -5.68 -12.20
CA LEU A 182 -0.64 -5.28 -13.09
C LEU A 182 0.74 -5.47 -12.46
N SER A 183 0.81 -5.98 -11.22
CA SER A 183 2.06 -6.17 -10.46
C SER A 183 2.90 -4.90 -10.37
N LEU A 184 2.24 -3.76 -10.14
CA LEU A 184 2.91 -2.47 -10.00
C LEU A 184 3.60 -2.37 -8.64
N ASN A 185 4.72 -1.65 -8.61
CA ASN A 185 5.42 -1.35 -7.38
C ASN A 185 4.57 -0.43 -6.49
N ASP A 186 4.76 -0.56 -5.19
CA ASP A 186 4.13 0.30 -4.18
C ASP A 186 2.59 0.44 -4.30
N PRO A 187 1.80 -0.65 -4.22
CA PRO A 187 0.33 -0.58 -4.33
C PRO A 187 -0.32 0.42 -3.37
N TRP A 188 0.31 0.71 -2.23
CA TRP A 188 -0.17 1.69 -1.24
C TRP A 188 -0.23 3.13 -1.77
N LEU A 189 0.62 3.48 -2.76
CA LEU A 189 0.54 4.79 -3.43
C LEU A 189 -0.76 4.94 -4.22
N PHE A 190 -1.23 3.84 -4.83
CA PHE A 190 -2.51 3.81 -5.56
C PHE A 190 -3.71 3.89 -4.62
N ASP A 191 -3.60 3.29 -3.43
CA ASP A 191 -4.59 3.45 -2.37
C ASP A 191 -4.73 4.90 -1.96
N LEU A 192 -3.62 5.58 -1.69
CA LEU A 192 -3.62 6.98 -1.33
C LEU A 192 -4.10 7.87 -2.50
N ALA A 193 -3.67 7.60 -3.73
CA ALA A 193 -4.09 8.35 -4.90
C ALA A 193 -5.61 8.27 -5.09
N GLY A 194 -6.19 7.08 -4.96
CA GLY A 194 -7.64 6.89 -5.03
C GLY A 194 -8.39 7.61 -3.91
N MET A 195 -7.93 7.45 -2.67
CA MET A 195 -8.53 8.08 -1.49
C MET A 195 -8.48 9.62 -1.55
N LEU A 196 -7.38 10.18 -2.07
CA LEU A 196 -7.13 11.62 -2.13
C LEU A 196 -7.55 12.25 -3.47
N SER A 197 -8.00 11.46 -4.45
CA SER A 197 -8.29 11.90 -5.82
C SER A 197 -9.23 13.10 -5.91
N LEU A 198 -10.20 13.19 -5.02
CA LEU A 198 -11.21 14.25 -5.00
C LEU A 198 -10.99 15.29 -3.91
N ILE A 199 -9.83 15.30 -3.24
CA ILE A 199 -9.56 16.24 -2.14
C ILE A 199 -9.64 17.70 -2.61
N GLY A 200 -9.28 18.00 -3.84
CA GLY A 200 -9.40 19.35 -4.41
C GLY A 200 -10.85 19.82 -4.59
N CYS A 201 -11.82 18.90 -4.59
CA CYS A 201 -13.24 19.23 -4.70
C CYS A 201 -13.84 19.86 -3.43
N ILE A 202 -13.12 19.84 -2.30
CA ILE A 202 -13.56 20.50 -1.06
C ILE A 202 -13.82 22.00 -1.27
N ALA A 203 -13.12 22.62 -2.22
CA ALA A 203 -13.31 24.03 -2.55
C ALA A 203 -14.56 24.31 -3.40
N LEU A 204 -15.25 23.28 -3.88
CA LEU A 204 -16.44 23.41 -4.73
C LEU A 204 -17.72 23.38 -3.87
N PRO A 205 -18.75 24.14 -4.25
CA PRO A 205 -20.09 23.92 -3.72
C PRO A 205 -20.55 22.47 -4.04
N GLU A 206 -21.20 21.82 -3.07
CA GLU A 206 -21.59 20.42 -3.19
C GLU A 206 -22.46 20.15 -4.44
N GLU A 207 -23.42 21.05 -4.71
CA GLU A 207 -24.30 20.93 -5.89
C GLU A 207 -23.53 21.02 -7.22
N VAL A 208 -22.48 21.83 -7.27
CA VAL A 208 -21.61 21.96 -8.44
C VAL A 208 -20.82 20.68 -8.63
N PHE A 209 -20.24 20.13 -7.55
CA PHE A 209 -19.55 18.87 -7.58
C PHE A 209 -20.45 17.75 -8.11
N GLN A 210 -21.64 17.56 -7.54
CA GLN A 210 -22.56 16.49 -7.91
C GLN A 210 -22.93 16.56 -9.40
N ARG A 211 -23.31 17.74 -9.91
CA ARG A 211 -23.68 17.92 -11.32
C ARG A 211 -22.49 17.70 -12.27
N ALA A 212 -21.35 18.34 -11.97
CA ALA A 212 -20.17 18.22 -12.80
C ALA A 212 -19.61 16.79 -12.82
N TYR A 213 -19.65 16.11 -11.68
CA TYR A 213 -19.16 14.73 -11.57
C TYR A 213 -20.03 13.75 -12.38
N ARG A 214 -21.34 13.97 -12.44
CA ARG A 214 -22.30 13.20 -13.26
C ARG A 214 -22.30 13.60 -14.74
N ALA A 215 -21.48 14.55 -15.15
CA ALA A 215 -21.50 15.12 -16.48
C ALA A 215 -22.86 15.75 -16.86
N GLU A 216 -23.59 16.24 -15.87
CA GLU A 216 -24.80 17.04 -16.08
C GLU A 216 -24.45 18.46 -16.52
N ALA A 217 -25.44 19.23 -17.00
CA ALA A 217 -25.22 20.59 -17.45
C ALA A 217 -24.78 21.51 -16.30
N VAL A 218 -23.65 22.13 -16.46
CA VAL A 218 -23.07 23.15 -15.56
C VAL A 218 -22.71 24.39 -16.36
N SER A 219 -22.60 25.53 -15.71
CA SER A 219 -22.11 26.76 -16.38
C SER A 219 -20.62 26.61 -16.72
N THR A 220 -20.13 27.43 -17.66
CA THR A 220 -18.72 27.45 -18.05
C THR A 220 -17.81 27.71 -16.85
N GLN A 221 -18.21 28.60 -15.95
CA GLN A 221 -17.45 28.91 -14.74
C GLN A 221 -17.39 27.71 -13.77
N GLU A 222 -18.50 27.01 -13.57
CA GLU A 222 -18.56 25.82 -12.74
C GLU A 222 -17.71 24.67 -13.32
N GLU A 223 -17.71 24.54 -14.67
CA GLU A 223 -16.87 23.55 -15.35
C GLU A 223 -15.38 23.86 -15.19
N GLU A 224 -14.98 25.13 -15.31
CA GLU A 224 -13.60 25.56 -15.07
C GLU A 224 -13.18 25.30 -13.62
N MET A 225 -14.03 25.61 -12.66
CA MET A 225 -13.77 25.28 -11.24
C MET A 225 -13.60 23.77 -11.02
N PHE A 226 -14.47 22.96 -11.60
CA PHE A 226 -14.36 21.51 -11.50
C PHE A 226 -13.10 20.98 -12.18
N ARG A 227 -12.74 21.49 -13.34
CA ARG A 227 -11.50 21.11 -14.07
C ARG A 227 -10.23 21.46 -13.29
N ALA A 228 -10.26 22.48 -12.44
CA ALA A 228 -9.12 22.93 -11.65
C ALA A 228 -8.90 22.10 -10.35
N HIS A 229 -9.83 21.21 -9.95
CA HIS A 229 -9.72 20.48 -8.68
C HIS A 229 -8.48 19.57 -8.61
N PRO A 230 -7.99 18.89 -9.68
CA PRO A 230 -6.80 18.06 -9.59
C PRO A 230 -5.56 18.85 -9.20
N GLU A 231 -5.37 20.03 -9.82
CA GLU A 231 -4.27 20.93 -9.48
C GLU A 231 -4.37 21.45 -8.05
N SER A 232 -5.59 21.76 -7.60
CA SER A 232 -5.82 22.19 -6.22
C SER A 232 -5.52 21.06 -5.21
N GLY A 233 -5.93 19.82 -5.51
CA GLY A 233 -5.61 18.64 -4.71
C GLY A 233 -4.11 18.36 -4.67
N ALA A 234 -3.43 18.38 -5.81
CA ALA A 234 -1.99 18.17 -5.90
C ALA A 234 -1.20 19.20 -5.07
N ARG A 235 -1.60 20.49 -5.09
CA ARG A 235 -0.96 21.54 -4.28
C ARG A 235 -1.09 21.31 -2.79
N LEU A 236 -2.21 20.77 -2.31
CA LEU A 236 -2.38 20.43 -0.89
C LEU A 236 -1.40 19.34 -0.45
N LEU A 237 -1.09 18.39 -1.34
CA LEU A 237 -0.22 17.26 -1.05
C LEU A 237 1.27 17.55 -1.29
N ALA A 238 1.60 18.57 -2.07
CA ALA A 238 2.99 18.90 -2.46
C ALA A 238 3.93 19.20 -1.27
N HIS A 239 3.39 19.51 -0.10
CA HIS A 239 4.17 19.79 1.10
C HIS A 239 4.37 18.56 2.01
N ILE A 240 3.81 17.42 1.65
CA ILE A 240 3.93 16.19 2.44
C ILE A 240 5.01 15.33 1.81
N PRO A 241 6.16 15.12 2.49
CA PRO A 241 7.23 14.27 1.96
C PRO A 241 6.71 12.88 1.58
N ARG A 242 7.25 12.32 0.51
CA ARG A 242 6.88 11.01 -0.07
C ARG A 242 5.50 10.94 -0.75
N LEU A 243 4.72 12.01 -0.78
CA LEU A 243 3.47 12.06 -1.53
C LEU A 243 3.61 12.73 -2.90
N GLU A 244 4.83 13.07 -3.32
CA GLU A 244 5.10 13.64 -4.63
C GLU A 244 4.53 12.77 -5.78
N PRO A 245 4.71 11.44 -5.79
CA PRO A 245 4.11 10.58 -6.82
C PRO A 245 2.57 10.59 -6.77
N VAL A 246 1.98 10.62 -5.59
CA VAL A 246 0.51 10.71 -5.40
C VAL A 246 -0.01 12.04 -5.89
N ALA A 247 0.67 13.14 -5.55
CA ALA A 247 0.31 14.48 -6.00
C ALA A 247 0.35 14.58 -7.53
N GLU A 248 1.35 13.96 -8.19
CA GLU A 248 1.45 13.96 -9.65
C GLU A 248 0.34 13.09 -10.28
N MET A 249 0.06 11.91 -9.75
CA MET A 249 -1.08 11.11 -10.20
C MET A 249 -2.38 11.90 -10.12
N ILE A 250 -2.62 12.62 -9.02
CA ILE A 250 -3.83 13.44 -8.81
C ILE A 250 -3.85 14.62 -9.79
N ARG A 251 -2.73 15.32 -10.00
CA ARG A 251 -2.64 16.42 -10.95
C ARG A 251 -3.04 16.00 -12.36
N ARG A 252 -2.62 14.80 -12.74
CA ARG A 252 -2.80 14.24 -14.08
C ARG A 252 -4.03 13.34 -14.23
N GLN A 253 -4.86 13.20 -13.17
CA GLN A 253 -5.99 12.26 -13.15
C GLN A 253 -7.10 12.56 -14.20
N GLN A 254 -7.07 13.68 -14.87
CA GLN A 254 -7.98 14.02 -15.98
C GLN A 254 -7.31 13.91 -17.35
N CYS A 255 -6.01 13.63 -17.41
CA CYS A 255 -5.28 13.49 -18.67
C CYS A 255 -5.57 12.13 -19.31
N PRO A 256 -5.99 12.08 -20.60
CA PRO A 256 -6.19 10.81 -21.29
C PRO A 256 -4.92 9.96 -21.31
N GLY A 257 -5.09 8.63 -21.32
CA GLY A 257 -3.99 7.67 -21.16
C GLY A 257 -2.83 7.81 -22.16
N LYS A 258 -3.05 8.40 -23.35
CA LYS A 258 -1.97 8.67 -24.30
C LYS A 258 -1.13 9.91 -23.96
N GLU A 259 -1.65 10.82 -23.17
CA GLU A 259 -0.98 12.04 -22.71
C GLU A 259 -0.31 11.84 -21.36
N ALA A 260 -0.67 10.76 -20.65
CA ALA A 260 -0.10 10.40 -19.37
C ALA A 260 1.26 9.70 -19.58
N GLU A 261 2.30 10.20 -18.91
CA GLU A 261 3.66 9.71 -19.05
C GLU A 261 3.87 8.43 -18.19
N GLN A 262 3.29 8.42 -17.00
CA GLN A 262 3.50 7.35 -16.03
C GLN A 262 2.29 6.42 -15.93
N ILE A 263 2.55 5.15 -15.59
CA ILE A 263 1.50 4.14 -15.42
C ILE A 263 0.50 4.51 -14.31
N GLY A 264 0.99 5.15 -13.24
CA GLY A 264 0.15 5.59 -12.13
C GLY A 264 -0.92 6.61 -12.52
N GLU A 265 -0.58 7.56 -13.39
CA GLU A 265 -1.50 8.55 -13.94
C GLU A 265 -2.62 7.88 -14.73
N ARG A 266 -2.27 6.88 -15.57
CA ARG A 266 -3.23 6.12 -16.38
C ARG A 266 -4.16 5.28 -15.54
N VAL A 267 -3.64 4.65 -14.49
CA VAL A 267 -4.44 3.86 -13.54
C VAL A 267 -5.43 4.75 -12.82
N LEU A 268 -4.99 5.89 -12.27
CA LEU A 268 -5.89 6.78 -11.54
C LEU A 268 -6.94 7.41 -12.48
N PHE A 269 -6.54 7.86 -13.69
CA PHE A 269 -7.47 8.32 -14.71
C PHE A 269 -8.56 7.27 -15.01
N CYS A 270 -8.14 6.01 -15.17
CA CYS A 270 -9.03 4.90 -15.45
C CYS A 270 -10.02 4.67 -14.29
N ALA A 271 -9.53 4.70 -13.04
CA ALA A 271 -10.35 4.52 -11.84
C ALA A 271 -11.40 5.64 -11.67
N VAL A 272 -10.99 6.90 -11.84
CA VAL A 272 -11.86 8.07 -11.73
C VAL A 272 -12.94 8.07 -12.82
N GLU A 273 -12.57 7.81 -14.07
CA GLU A 273 -13.54 7.78 -15.18
C GLU A 273 -14.52 6.61 -15.05
N LEU A 274 -14.08 5.46 -14.55
CA LEU A 274 -14.96 4.34 -14.24
C LEU A 274 -15.97 4.72 -13.15
N ASP A 275 -15.52 5.32 -12.06
CA ASP A 275 -16.43 5.75 -11.00
C ASP A 275 -17.44 6.79 -11.50
N ARG A 276 -17.02 7.73 -12.34
CA ARG A 276 -17.94 8.71 -12.95
C ARG A 276 -19.03 8.06 -13.79
N LEU A 277 -18.68 7.07 -14.62
CA LEU A 277 -19.64 6.33 -15.43
C LEU A 277 -20.64 5.55 -14.56
N VAL A 278 -20.14 4.87 -13.54
CA VAL A 278 -20.97 4.12 -12.60
C VAL A 278 -21.88 5.05 -11.80
N TYR A 279 -21.36 6.17 -11.32
CA TYR A 279 -22.12 7.17 -10.58
C TYR A 279 -23.20 7.86 -11.45
N ALA A 280 -22.96 8.01 -12.74
CA ALA A 280 -23.95 8.48 -13.71
C ALA A 280 -25.02 7.43 -14.07
N GLY A 281 -25.00 6.24 -13.42
CA GLY A 281 -25.99 5.18 -13.58
C GLY A 281 -25.64 4.11 -14.63
N THR A 282 -24.42 4.11 -15.18
CA THR A 282 -24.00 3.06 -16.11
C THR A 282 -23.61 1.80 -15.30
N ALA A 283 -24.16 0.65 -15.67
CA ALA A 283 -23.77 -0.62 -15.03
C ALA A 283 -22.26 -0.88 -15.21
N PHE A 284 -21.59 -1.39 -14.17
CA PHE A 284 -20.14 -1.59 -14.12
C PHE A 284 -19.56 -2.27 -15.37
N GLY A 285 -20.14 -3.42 -15.79
CA GLY A 285 -19.68 -4.12 -16.98
C GLY A 285 -19.87 -3.32 -18.28
N GLN A 286 -20.96 -2.53 -18.38
CA GLN A 286 -21.18 -1.65 -19.52
C GLN A 286 -20.20 -0.49 -19.55
N ALA A 287 -19.85 0.06 -18.37
CA ALA A 287 -18.84 1.11 -18.25
C ALA A 287 -17.49 0.61 -18.75
N LEU A 288 -17.04 -0.58 -18.34
CA LEU A 288 -15.81 -1.19 -18.84
C LEU A 288 -15.82 -1.36 -20.36
N GLU A 289 -16.92 -1.83 -20.94
CA GLU A 289 -17.05 -2.00 -22.41
C GLU A 289 -17.03 -0.64 -23.13
N GLN A 290 -17.62 0.42 -22.57
CA GLN A 290 -17.52 1.76 -23.12
C GLN A 290 -16.10 2.29 -23.10
N MET A 291 -15.36 2.07 -22.00
CA MET A 291 -13.96 2.49 -21.87
C MET A 291 -13.08 1.73 -22.87
N LYS A 292 -13.24 0.42 -23.03
CA LYS A 292 -12.50 -0.38 -24.02
C LYS A 292 -12.67 0.09 -25.46
N LYS A 293 -13.83 0.61 -25.81
CA LYS A 293 -14.09 1.16 -27.15
C LYS A 293 -13.33 2.47 -27.42
N LYS A 294 -13.03 3.26 -26.37
CA LYS A 294 -12.34 4.55 -26.47
C LYS A 294 -10.81 4.38 -26.32
N ARG A 295 -10.18 3.64 -27.24
CA ARG A 295 -8.74 3.31 -27.23
C ARG A 295 -7.81 4.51 -27.35
N ASP A 296 -8.31 5.64 -27.76
CA ASP A 296 -7.62 6.92 -27.78
C ASP A 296 -7.43 7.51 -26.37
N ARG A 297 -8.34 7.20 -25.45
CA ARG A 297 -8.34 7.70 -24.07
C ARG A 297 -7.84 6.66 -23.06
N PHE A 298 -8.12 5.38 -23.25
CA PHE A 298 -7.85 4.31 -22.30
C PHE A 298 -6.90 3.27 -22.88
N GLU A 299 -5.94 2.85 -22.06
CA GLU A 299 -5.07 1.74 -22.39
C GLU A 299 -5.80 0.41 -22.13
N PRO A 300 -5.97 -0.45 -23.15
CA PRO A 300 -6.76 -1.68 -22.99
C PRO A 300 -6.29 -2.59 -21.86
N GLY A 301 -4.98 -2.73 -21.66
CA GLY A 301 -4.40 -3.58 -20.61
C GLY A 301 -4.78 -3.13 -19.21
N ILE A 302 -4.89 -1.81 -18.97
CA ILE A 302 -5.30 -1.25 -17.68
C ILE A 302 -6.79 -1.51 -17.43
N VAL A 303 -7.64 -1.31 -18.45
CA VAL A 303 -9.09 -1.58 -18.33
C VAL A 303 -9.35 -3.07 -18.16
N ASP A 304 -8.59 -3.93 -18.85
CA ASP A 304 -8.72 -5.39 -18.73
C ASP A 304 -8.34 -5.91 -17.34
N ALA A 305 -7.49 -5.22 -16.60
CA ALA A 305 -7.18 -5.56 -15.21
C ALA A 305 -8.43 -5.54 -14.29
N LEU A 306 -9.46 -4.76 -14.65
CA LEU A 306 -10.73 -4.69 -13.91
C LEU A 306 -11.76 -5.74 -14.33
N LYS A 307 -11.47 -6.59 -15.33
CA LYS A 307 -12.42 -7.57 -15.85
C LYS A 307 -12.95 -8.53 -14.78
N ASP A 308 -12.07 -8.95 -13.87
CA ASP A 308 -12.40 -9.89 -12.80
C ASP A 308 -12.71 -9.17 -11.48
N TYR A 309 -12.76 -7.84 -11.49
CA TYR A 309 -13.15 -7.07 -10.32
C TYR A 309 -14.66 -7.25 -10.09
N VAL A 310 -14.99 -7.72 -8.91
CA VAL A 310 -16.37 -7.76 -8.44
C VAL A 310 -16.54 -6.58 -7.49
N PRO A 311 -17.32 -5.55 -7.85
CA PRO A 311 -17.67 -4.51 -6.91
C PRO A 311 -18.26 -5.17 -5.66
N ASP A 312 -17.78 -4.78 -4.48
CA ASP A 312 -18.42 -5.21 -3.25
C ASP A 312 -19.89 -4.76 -3.32
N ALA A 313 -20.74 -5.69 -3.70
CA ALA A 313 -22.16 -5.51 -3.51
C ALA A 313 -22.38 -5.56 -2.01
N VAL A 314 -22.34 -4.42 -1.36
CA VAL A 314 -22.76 -4.29 0.03
C VAL A 314 -24.25 -4.60 0.00
N GLU A 315 -24.64 -5.85 0.26
CA GLU A 315 -26.02 -6.18 0.56
C GLU A 315 -26.34 -5.45 1.87
N PHE A 316 -27.06 -4.35 1.77
CA PHE A 316 -27.57 -3.66 2.94
C PHE A 316 -28.81 -4.40 3.45
N HIS A 317 -28.79 -4.75 4.72
CA HIS A 317 -29.97 -5.21 5.43
C HIS A 317 -30.58 -4.01 6.17
N HIS A 318 -31.92 -3.90 6.10
CA HIS A 318 -32.64 -2.83 6.79
C HIS A 318 -32.90 -3.25 8.23
N GLU A 319 -32.41 -2.48 9.17
CA GLU A 319 -32.60 -2.73 10.60
C GLU A 319 -32.98 -1.45 11.34
N ALA A 320 -33.74 -1.63 12.42
CA ALA A 320 -34.06 -0.54 13.35
C ALA A 320 -33.22 -0.75 14.61
N LEU A 321 -32.20 0.10 14.81
CA LEU A 321 -31.20 -0.07 15.86
C LEU A 321 -31.24 1.08 16.87
N LEU A 322 -30.88 0.76 18.11
CA LEU A 322 -30.60 1.78 19.13
C LEU A 322 -29.23 2.43 18.85
N ILE A 323 -29.03 3.68 19.25
CA ILE A 323 -27.77 4.41 19.03
C ILE A 323 -26.53 3.62 19.53
N ARG A 324 -26.67 2.91 20.66
CA ARG A 324 -25.60 2.06 21.21
C ARG A 324 -25.23 0.83 20.37
N GLN A 325 -26.06 0.49 19.40
CA GLN A 325 -25.89 -0.66 18.49
C GLN A 325 -25.39 -0.22 17.11
N LEU A 326 -25.31 1.09 16.88
CA LEU A 326 -24.79 1.63 15.62
C LEU A 326 -23.31 1.35 15.48
N VAL A 327 -22.91 1.06 14.27
CA VAL A 327 -21.50 0.83 13.89
C VAL A 327 -21.17 1.72 12.69
N ALA A 328 -19.92 2.17 12.63
CA ALA A 328 -19.43 2.95 11.50
C ALA A 328 -19.64 2.21 10.17
N GLY A 329 -20.08 2.96 9.15
CA GLY A 329 -20.42 2.40 7.84
C GLY A 329 -21.92 2.13 7.61
N MET A 330 -22.76 2.16 8.66
CA MET A 330 -24.21 2.10 8.52
C MET A 330 -24.75 3.39 7.88
N ILE A 331 -25.86 3.30 7.15
CA ILE A 331 -26.50 4.45 6.46
C ILE A 331 -27.86 4.71 7.06
N LEU A 332 -28.13 5.97 7.44
CA LEU A 332 -29.44 6.35 7.99
C LEU A 332 -30.54 6.27 6.92
N GLU A 333 -31.68 5.71 7.28
CA GLU A 333 -32.86 5.63 6.42
C GLU A 333 -33.83 6.80 6.54
N ASP A 334 -33.74 7.50 7.67
CA ASP A 334 -34.59 8.64 7.99
C ASP A 334 -33.76 9.81 8.53
N ASP A 335 -34.35 11.03 8.44
CA ASP A 335 -33.79 12.22 9.09
C ASP A 335 -33.84 12.08 10.61
N VAL A 336 -32.75 12.39 11.28
CA VAL A 336 -32.63 12.33 12.73
C VAL A 336 -32.76 13.73 13.31
N PHE A 337 -33.78 13.91 14.17
CA PHE A 337 -34.08 15.17 14.84
C PHE A 337 -33.90 15.08 16.36
N SER A 338 -33.51 16.16 16.98
CA SER A 338 -33.61 16.34 18.43
C SER A 338 -35.09 16.37 18.85
N GLU A 339 -35.45 15.65 19.91
CA GLU A 339 -36.82 15.67 20.44
C GLU A 339 -37.19 16.99 21.07
N SER A 340 -36.27 17.62 21.81
CA SER A 340 -36.50 18.86 22.54
C SER A 340 -36.57 20.10 21.67
N THR A 341 -35.65 20.23 20.70
CA THR A 341 -35.50 21.44 19.86
C THR A 341 -36.04 21.30 18.45
N LYS A 342 -36.39 20.07 18.02
CA LYS A 342 -36.74 19.74 16.64
C LYS A 342 -35.66 20.10 15.62
N LEU A 343 -34.40 20.24 16.06
CA LEU A 343 -33.26 20.52 15.21
C LEU A 343 -32.91 19.26 14.40
N LEU A 344 -32.69 19.43 13.13
CA LEU A 344 -32.15 18.35 12.28
C LEU A 344 -30.67 18.12 12.67
N ILE A 345 -30.36 16.91 13.12
CA ILE A 345 -29.03 16.49 13.52
C ILE A 345 -28.29 15.84 12.35
N LEU A 346 -28.95 14.89 11.65
CA LEU A 346 -28.43 14.19 10.51
C LEU A 346 -29.54 13.93 9.49
N LYS A 347 -29.21 14.02 8.22
CA LYS A 347 -30.12 13.71 7.11
C LYS A 347 -30.15 12.22 6.79
N LYS A 348 -31.28 11.78 6.26
CA LYS A 348 -31.41 10.51 5.55
C LYS A 348 -30.29 10.31 4.52
N GLY A 349 -29.74 9.10 4.44
CA GLY A 349 -28.61 8.77 3.55
C GLY A 349 -27.23 9.08 4.14
N ALA A 350 -27.17 9.68 5.35
CA ALA A 350 -25.89 9.91 6.00
C ALA A 350 -25.19 8.58 6.39
N VAL A 351 -23.92 8.42 6.01
CA VAL A 351 -23.08 7.30 6.44
C VAL A 351 -22.55 7.61 7.83
N LEU A 352 -22.79 6.72 8.79
CA LEU A 352 -22.35 6.89 10.18
C LEU A 352 -20.84 6.61 10.28
N SER A 353 -20.12 7.54 10.90
CA SER A 353 -18.75 7.35 11.39
C SER A 353 -18.76 7.20 12.92
N ASP A 354 -17.67 6.73 13.51
CA ASP A 354 -17.54 6.67 14.98
C ASP A 354 -17.81 8.03 15.63
N THR A 355 -17.28 9.10 15.03
CA THR A 355 -17.53 10.48 15.47
C THR A 355 -19.01 10.87 15.43
N TRP A 356 -19.74 10.45 14.39
CA TRP A 356 -21.17 10.70 14.29
C TRP A 356 -21.97 9.87 15.29
N ILE A 357 -21.58 8.63 15.56
CA ILE A 357 -22.21 7.77 16.56
C ILE A 357 -22.04 8.37 17.95
N GLU A 358 -20.83 8.80 18.32
CA GLU A 358 -20.59 9.52 19.57
C GLU A 358 -21.42 10.81 19.68
N ARG A 359 -21.49 11.56 18.59
CA ARG A 359 -22.27 12.79 18.54
C ARG A 359 -23.77 12.51 18.73
N LEU A 360 -24.31 11.50 18.06
CA LEU A 360 -25.70 11.05 18.27
C LEU A 360 -25.94 10.60 19.70
N ALA A 361 -25.04 9.88 20.34
CA ALA A 361 -25.14 9.47 21.73
C ALA A 361 -25.17 10.68 22.68
N ASN A 362 -24.33 11.68 22.44
CA ASN A 362 -24.33 12.94 23.19
C ASN A 362 -25.62 13.73 23.02
N PHE A 363 -26.14 13.86 21.78
CA PHE A 363 -27.42 14.50 21.52
C PHE A 363 -28.60 13.75 22.17
N ALA A 364 -28.59 12.39 22.11
CA ALA A 364 -29.60 11.58 22.77
C ALA A 364 -29.65 11.83 24.27
N THR A 365 -28.48 11.96 24.93
CA THR A 365 -28.37 12.24 26.37
C THR A 365 -28.81 13.64 26.71
N CYS A 366 -28.47 14.66 25.90
CA CYS A 366 -28.72 16.08 26.24
C CYS A 366 -30.08 16.60 25.78
N GLN A 367 -30.57 16.12 24.62
CA GLN A 367 -31.75 16.72 23.97
C GLN A 367 -32.83 15.69 23.56
N GLY A 368 -32.54 14.42 23.74
CA GLY A 368 -33.37 13.30 23.28
C GLY A 368 -33.31 13.09 21.77
N ILE A 369 -33.24 11.85 21.37
CA ILE A 369 -33.40 11.39 19.99
C ILE A 369 -34.38 10.23 20.00
N LYS A 370 -35.31 10.22 19.07
CA LYS A 370 -36.28 9.13 18.94
C LYS A 370 -35.59 7.87 18.47
N GLU A 371 -35.61 6.84 19.29
CA GLU A 371 -35.10 5.50 18.97
C GLU A 371 -36.25 4.49 18.77
N PRO A 372 -36.05 3.40 18.00
CA PRO A 372 -34.85 3.05 17.25
C PRO A 372 -34.70 3.88 15.97
N LEU A 373 -33.46 3.96 15.46
CA LEU A 373 -33.14 4.60 14.18
C LEU A 373 -33.18 3.55 13.07
N GLY A 374 -33.84 3.86 11.96
CA GLY A 374 -33.80 3.07 10.74
C GLY A 374 -32.43 3.20 10.07
N VAL A 375 -31.75 2.09 9.86
CA VAL A 375 -30.41 2.06 9.24
C VAL A 375 -30.30 0.93 8.25
N GLN A 376 -29.51 1.16 7.21
CA GLN A 376 -29.00 0.14 6.33
C GLN A 376 -27.69 -0.36 6.91
N VAL A 377 -27.68 -1.61 7.36
CA VAL A 377 -26.48 -2.28 7.87
C VAL A 377 -25.75 -2.91 6.70
N PRO A 378 -24.50 -2.55 6.44
CA PRO A 378 -23.72 -3.25 5.43
C PRO A 378 -23.56 -4.71 5.87
N GLY A 379 -23.98 -5.65 5.03
CA GLY A 379 -23.70 -7.07 5.22
C GLY A 379 -22.21 -7.24 5.42
N SER A 380 -21.82 -8.20 6.28
CA SER A 380 -20.40 -8.52 6.46
C SER A 380 -19.74 -8.65 5.09
N PRO A 381 -18.66 -7.92 4.80
CA PRO A 381 -17.98 -8.08 3.52
C PRO A 381 -17.70 -9.58 3.42
N ARG A 382 -18.24 -10.24 2.41
CA ARG A 382 -17.75 -11.58 2.05
C ARG A 382 -16.28 -11.38 1.89
N ALA A 383 -15.51 -11.90 2.84
CA ALA A 383 -14.07 -11.87 2.77
C ALA A 383 -13.73 -12.26 1.34
N ALA A 384 -13.34 -11.30 0.54
CA ALA A 384 -12.89 -11.55 -0.81
C ALA A 384 -11.77 -12.53 -0.60
N VAL A 385 -12.05 -13.81 -0.87
CA VAL A 385 -11.07 -14.87 -0.81
C VAL A 385 -10.11 -14.52 -1.92
N PHE A 386 -9.13 -13.68 -1.59
CA PHE A 386 -7.98 -13.40 -2.40
C PHE A 386 -7.25 -14.72 -2.63
N LYS A 387 -7.69 -15.47 -3.65
CA LYS A 387 -6.94 -16.59 -4.24
C LYS A 387 -5.93 -16.05 -5.25
N GLY A 388 -5.15 -15.07 -4.86
CA GLY A 388 -3.97 -14.62 -5.56
C GLY A 388 -2.79 -14.68 -4.60
N PRO A 389 -1.56 -14.76 -5.06
CA PRO A 389 -0.39 -14.81 -4.20
C PRO A 389 -0.10 -13.44 -3.61
N TYR A 390 -1.00 -12.92 -2.77
CA TYR A 390 -0.63 -11.97 -1.75
C TYR A 390 0.28 -12.74 -0.81
N ARG A 391 1.58 -12.58 -0.98
CA ARG A 391 2.54 -12.86 0.09
C ARG A 391 2.57 -11.58 0.92
N PRO A 392 1.85 -11.52 2.08
CA PRO A 392 2.23 -10.55 3.08
C PRO A 392 3.69 -10.84 3.38
N SER A 393 4.53 -9.81 3.41
CA SER A 393 5.84 -9.92 4.03
C SER A 393 5.60 -10.67 5.33
N ALA A 394 6.41 -11.67 5.66
CA ALA A 394 6.21 -12.62 6.78
C ALA A 394 5.93 -11.97 8.15
N TRP A 395 5.91 -10.67 8.22
CA TRP A 395 5.69 -9.79 9.39
C TRP A 395 4.22 -9.43 9.66
N SER A 396 3.31 -9.51 8.69
CA SER A 396 1.90 -9.14 8.92
C SER A 396 1.07 -10.25 9.57
N MET A 397 1.58 -11.48 9.65
CA MET A 397 0.87 -12.61 10.28
C MET A 397 1.04 -12.71 11.80
N GLU A 398 2.04 -12.06 12.41
CA GLU A 398 2.34 -12.25 13.84
C GLU A 398 1.61 -11.28 14.79
N MET A 399 1.01 -10.20 14.31
CA MET A 399 0.40 -9.20 15.19
C MET A 399 -1.11 -9.38 15.42
N GLY A 400 -1.77 -10.30 14.70
CA GLY A 400 -3.22 -10.59 14.86
C GLY A 400 -3.60 -11.45 16.07
N ASN A 401 -2.66 -11.98 16.83
CA ASN A 401 -2.95 -13.01 17.85
C ASN A 401 -2.51 -12.68 19.28
N ARG A 402 -2.29 -11.43 19.63
CA ARG A 402 -1.93 -11.01 21.01
C ARG A 402 -3.05 -10.32 21.81
N ASN A 403 -4.30 -10.44 21.36
CA ASN A 403 -5.44 -10.03 22.21
C ASN A 403 -6.52 -11.12 22.15
N LYS A 404 -6.25 -12.20 22.84
CA LYS A 404 -7.26 -13.06 23.52
C LYS A 404 -6.65 -13.69 24.75
#